data_aba4ee5e29a7c4dc705d0c54ffee7e1a
#
_entry.id   aba4ee5e29a7c4dc705d0c54ffee7e1a
#
_cell.length_a   1.000
_cell.length_b   1.000
_cell.length_c   1.000
_cell.angle_alpha   90.00
_cell.angle_beta   90.00
_cell.angle_gamma   90.00
#
_symmetry.space_group_name_H-M   'P 1'
#
loop_
_entity.id
_entity.type
_entity.pdbx_description
1 polymer ?
#
loop_
_entity_poly.entity_id
_entity_poly.type
_entity_poly.pdbx_seq_one_letter_code
_entity_poly.pdbx_strand_id
1 'polypeptide(L)'
;QTLRLYDLIDNWVDAAEEKTIIDAYSGSGGIALWLAAKGKKVIAIEQFEPAMEDARLSAETNGISSCQFLTGSVEEHAPQVISKEKVHTFIIDPPRKGCSESVIKTLLQSQPEQIIYVSCNPSTLARDLERLEGYKIHDMRVIDMFPQTQHIETAVYLKQIKSAEN
;
A
#
# COMPACT_ATOMS: atom_id res chain seq x y z
N GLN A 1 4.50 18.17 -0.32
CA GLN A 1 3.66 17.31 0.53
C GLN A 1 3.77 15.83 0.11
N THR A 2 3.75 15.51 -1.18
CA THR A 2 3.90 14.13 -1.68
C THR A 2 5.15 13.43 -1.14
N LEU A 3 6.30 14.10 -1.14
CA LEU A 3 7.54 13.55 -0.56
C LEU A 3 7.41 13.28 0.94
N ARG A 4 6.67 14.11 1.67
CA ARG A 4 6.41 13.88 3.11
C ARG A 4 5.58 12.63 3.35
N LEU A 5 4.59 12.37 2.49
CA LEU A 5 3.80 11.13 2.54
C LEU A 5 4.70 9.93 2.26
N TYR A 6 5.55 9.99 1.24
CA TYR A 6 6.44 8.90 0.88
C TYR A 6 7.49 8.62 1.98
N ASP A 7 8.08 9.67 2.56
CA ASP A 7 9.00 9.53 3.69
C ASP A 7 8.30 8.96 4.93
N LEU A 8 7.05 9.35 5.19
CA LEU A 8 6.26 8.81 6.29
C LEU A 8 6.02 7.30 6.10
N ILE A 9 5.60 6.90 4.89
CA ILE A 9 5.37 5.49 4.55
C ILE A 9 6.68 4.70 4.69
N ASP A 10 7.79 5.22 4.16
CA ASP A 10 9.09 4.59 4.26
C ASP A 10 9.54 4.37 5.72
N ASN A 11 9.30 5.37 6.58
CA ASN A 11 9.60 5.26 8.01
C ASN A 11 8.72 4.21 8.74
N TRP A 12 7.51 3.97 8.24
CA TRP A 12 6.61 2.95 8.79
C TRP A 12 6.92 1.55 8.29
N VAL A 13 7.44 1.44 7.07
CA VAL A 13 7.82 0.15 6.49
C VAL A 13 9.12 -0.34 7.14
N ASP A 14 9.08 -1.54 7.69
CA ASP A 14 10.24 -2.17 8.31
C ASP A 14 11.42 -2.29 7.31
N ALA A 15 12.62 -1.99 7.80
CA ALA A 15 13.83 -1.89 7.00
C ALA A 15 14.42 -3.22 6.49
N ALA A 16 13.82 -4.36 6.80
CA ALA A 16 14.36 -5.66 6.39
C ALA A 16 14.22 -5.85 4.86
N GLU A 17 15.33 -5.92 4.15
CA GLU A 17 15.42 -5.99 2.67
C GLU A 17 14.69 -7.19 2.04
N GLU A 18 14.57 -8.30 2.77
CA GLU A 18 13.94 -9.54 2.26
C GLU A 18 12.40 -9.55 2.37
N LYS A 19 11.80 -8.50 2.95
CA LYS A 19 10.36 -8.46 3.20
C LYS A 19 9.62 -7.94 1.97
N THR A 20 8.71 -8.77 1.43
CA THR A 20 7.87 -8.37 0.29
C THR A 20 6.80 -7.37 0.71
N ILE A 21 6.71 -6.28 -0.05
CA ILE A 21 5.71 -5.22 0.06
C ILE A 21 4.80 -5.29 -1.16
N ILE A 22 3.49 -5.25 -0.97
CA ILE A 22 2.54 -4.96 -2.04
C ILE A 22 2.14 -3.49 -1.97
N ASP A 23 2.24 -2.77 -3.09
CA ASP A 23 1.64 -1.45 -3.31
C ASP A 23 0.43 -1.63 -4.21
N ALA A 24 -0.76 -1.65 -3.59
CA ALA A 24 -2.03 -1.87 -4.25
C ALA A 24 -2.67 -0.54 -4.65
N TYR A 25 -3.21 -0.49 -5.86
CA TYR A 25 -3.67 0.75 -6.53
C TYR A 25 -2.51 1.73 -6.75
N SER A 26 -1.37 1.22 -7.22
CA SER A 26 -0.09 1.94 -7.23
C SER A 26 -0.03 3.12 -8.20
N GLY A 27 -1.02 3.27 -9.11
CA GLY A 27 -1.01 4.31 -10.13
C GLY A 27 0.27 4.27 -10.97
N SER A 28 0.92 5.40 -11.15
CA SER A 28 2.23 5.51 -11.82
C SER A 28 3.43 5.10 -10.95
N GLY A 29 3.17 4.39 -9.85
CA GLY A 29 4.20 3.78 -9.03
C GLY A 29 4.92 4.71 -8.06
N GLY A 30 4.34 5.83 -7.68
CA GLY A 30 5.02 6.82 -6.84
C GLY A 30 5.54 6.23 -5.53
N ILE A 31 4.70 5.55 -4.75
CA ILE A 31 5.08 4.91 -3.48
C ILE A 31 6.00 3.72 -3.75
N ALA A 32 5.61 2.84 -4.70
CA ALA A 32 6.37 1.64 -5.04
C ALA A 32 7.82 1.96 -5.44
N LEU A 33 8.00 2.91 -6.35
CA LEU A 33 9.32 3.30 -6.83
C LEU A 33 10.17 4.00 -5.76
N TRP A 34 9.53 4.82 -4.90
CA TRP A 34 10.21 5.45 -3.77
C TRP A 34 10.79 4.42 -2.81
N LEU A 35 10.04 3.40 -2.47
CA LEU A 35 10.49 2.30 -1.60
C LEU A 35 11.52 1.42 -2.30
N ALA A 36 11.29 1.08 -3.57
CA ALA A 36 12.19 0.24 -4.35
C ALA A 36 13.55 0.91 -4.60
N ALA A 37 13.60 2.23 -4.81
CA ALA A 37 14.85 3.00 -4.91
C ALA A 37 15.70 2.94 -3.63
N LYS A 38 15.10 2.62 -2.50
CA LYS A 38 15.77 2.42 -1.20
C LYS A 38 16.09 0.93 -0.92
N GLY A 39 16.02 0.07 -1.95
CA GLY A 39 16.38 -1.34 -1.87
C GLY A 39 15.28 -2.26 -1.37
N LYS A 40 14.06 -1.76 -1.13
CA LYS A 40 12.94 -2.61 -0.68
C LYS A 40 12.37 -3.42 -1.84
N LYS A 41 11.97 -4.66 -1.58
CA LYS A 41 11.30 -5.54 -2.57
C LYS A 41 9.82 -5.18 -2.66
N VAL A 42 9.39 -4.60 -3.77
CA VAL A 42 8.04 -4.11 -3.96
C VAL A 42 7.36 -4.79 -5.15
N ILE A 43 6.07 -5.09 -4.99
CA ILE A 43 5.18 -5.54 -6.06
C ILE A 43 4.07 -4.50 -6.19
N ALA A 44 4.10 -3.75 -7.29
CA ALA A 44 3.11 -2.73 -7.62
C ALA A 44 1.97 -3.35 -8.42
N ILE A 45 0.72 -3.09 -8.03
CA ILE A 45 -0.49 -3.59 -8.69
C ILE A 45 -1.35 -2.40 -9.09
N GLU A 46 -1.63 -2.26 -10.39
CA GLU A 46 -2.47 -1.20 -10.95
C GLU A 46 -3.23 -1.73 -12.18
N GLN A 47 -4.52 -1.41 -12.25
CA GLN A 47 -5.36 -1.86 -13.37
C GLN A 47 -5.27 -0.95 -14.61
N PHE A 48 -4.85 0.31 -14.43
CA PHE A 48 -4.74 1.28 -15.52
C PHE A 48 -3.39 1.13 -16.23
N GLU A 49 -3.37 0.41 -17.36
CA GLU A 49 -2.16 0.07 -18.13
C GLU A 49 -1.25 1.29 -18.43
N PRO A 50 -1.78 2.46 -18.87
CA PRO A 50 -0.90 3.60 -19.13
C PRO A 50 -0.12 4.08 -17.90
N ALA A 51 -0.73 4.07 -16.71
CA ALA A 51 -0.02 4.43 -15.47
C ALA A 51 1.06 3.40 -15.13
N MET A 52 0.79 2.13 -15.40
CA MET A 52 1.76 1.06 -15.18
C MET A 52 2.92 1.10 -16.19
N GLU A 53 2.67 1.52 -17.44
CA GLU A 53 3.74 1.78 -18.43
C GLU A 53 4.64 2.92 -17.98
N ASP A 54 4.07 4.03 -17.49
CA ASP A 54 4.82 5.14 -16.91
C ASP A 54 5.67 4.71 -15.73
N ALA A 55 5.14 3.84 -14.86
CA ALA A 55 5.88 3.28 -13.73
C ALA A 55 7.07 2.45 -14.17
N ARG A 56 6.91 1.58 -15.18
CA ARG A 56 8.00 0.76 -15.74
C ARG A 56 9.09 1.64 -16.37
N LEU A 57 8.69 2.63 -17.17
CA LEU A 57 9.62 3.58 -17.79
C LEU A 57 10.39 4.38 -16.73
N SER A 58 9.70 4.81 -15.67
CA SER A 58 10.34 5.51 -14.56
C SER A 58 11.33 4.62 -13.82
N ALA A 59 11.02 3.35 -13.60
CA ALA A 59 11.93 2.37 -12.99
C ALA A 59 13.19 2.18 -13.85
N GLU A 60 13.03 1.97 -15.15
CA GLU A 60 14.13 1.80 -16.10
C GLU A 60 15.05 3.04 -16.12
N THR A 61 14.44 4.23 -16.25
CA THR A 61 15.17 5.50 -16.32
C THR A 61 15.99 5.77 -15.05
N ASN A 62 15.50 5.33 -13.89
CA ASN A 62 16.18 5.52 -12.59
C ASN A 62 16.99 4.30 -12.14
N GLY A 63 17.10 3.24 -12.94
CA GLY A 63 17.87 2.04 -12.59
C GLY A 63 17.28 1.24 -11.42
N ILE A 64 15.97 1.30 -11.22
CA ILE A 64 15.27 0.60 -10.13
C ILE A 64 14.89 -0.80 -10.60
N SER A 65 15.50 -1.83 -10.01
CA SER A 65 15.27 -3.25 -10.36
C SER A 65 14.49 -4.04 -9.29
N SER A 66 14.28 -3.49 -8.11
CA SER A 66 13.63 -4.16 -6.97
C SER A 66 12.10 -3.99 -6.95
N CYS A 67 11.50 -3.49 -8.03
CA CYS A 67 10.06 -3.36 -8.19
C CYS A 67 9.54 -4.28 -9.31
N GLN A 68 8.55 -5.12 -8.97
CA GLN A 68 7.79 -5.91 -9.94
C GLN A 68 6.47 -5.18 -10.23
N PHE A 69 6.06 -5.16 -11.49
CA PHE A 69 4.84 -4.47 -11.94
C PHE A 69 3.82 -5.46 -12.48
N LEU A 70 2.63 -5.48 -11.88
CA LEU A 70 1.50 -6.32 -12.27
C LEU A 70 0.33 -5.45 -12.74
N THR A 71 0.02 -5.50 -14.04
CA THR A 71 -1.14 -4.80 -14.59
C THR A 71 -2.38 -5.65 -14.44
N GLY A 72 -3.37 -5.11 -13.75
CA GLY A 72 -4.66 -5.76 -13.47
C GLY A 72 -5.24 -5.34 -12.14
N SER A 73 -6.35 -5.94 -11.75
CA SER A 73 -7.00 -5.60 -10.50
C SER A 73 -6.26 -6.17 -9.28
N VAL A 74 -6.39 -5.47 -8.14
CA VAL A 74 -5.85 -5.94 -6.86
C VAL A 74 -6.51 -7.28 -6.46
N GLU A 75 -7.81 -7.41 -6.75
CA GLU A 75 -8.60 -8.62 -6.50
C GLU A 75 -8.06 -9.85 -7.22
N GLU A 76 -7.48 -9.66 -8.41
CA GLU A 76 -6.92 -10.74 -9.22
C GLU A 76 -5.49 -11.09 -8.81
N HIS A 77 -4.63 -10.07 -8.70
CA HIS A 77 -3.20 -10.28 -8.52
C HIS A 77 -2.75 -10.50 -7.08
N ALA A 78 -3.36 -9.81 -6.10
CA ALA A 78 -2.92 -9.94 -4.72
C ALA A 78 -3.03 -11.38 -4.18
N PRO A 79 -4.12 -12.15 -4.41
CA PRO A 79 -4.17 -13.56 -4.00
C PRO A 79 -3.08 -14.42 -4.64
N GLN A 80 -2.72 -14.15 -5.91
CA GLN A 80 -1.67 -14.90 -6.61
C GLN A 80 -0.28 -14.63 -6.02
N VAL A 81 0.00 -13.38 -5.65
CA VAL A 81 1.26 -13.02 -4.98
C VAL A 81 1.34 -13.71 -3.62
N ILE A 82 0.29 -13.59 -2.81
CA ILE A 82 0.22 -14.13 -1.45
C ILE A 82 0.37 -15.66 -1.45
N SER A 83 -0.11 -16.35 -2.49
CA SER A 83 0.05 -17.80 -2.61
C SER A 83 1.50 -18.24 -2.88
N LYS A 84 2.34 -17.36 -3.40
CA LYS A 84 3.72 -17.65 -3.81
C LYS A 84 4.76 -17.20 -2.80
N GLU A 85 4.48 -16.14 -2.08
CA GLU A 85 5.42 -15.54 -1.14
C GLU A 85 4.73 -14.86 0.04
N LYS A 86 5.41 -14.81 1.18
CA LYS A 86 4.91 -14.13 2.36
C LYS A 86 4.98 -12.62 2.15
N VAL A 87 3.82 -11.98 2.12
CA VAL A 87 3.71 -10.52 2.11
C VAL A 87 3.81 -9.99 3.53
N HIS A 88 4.77 -9.11 3.77
CA HIS A 88 5.00 -8.49 5.08
C HIS A 88 4.16 -7.22 5.25
N THR A 89 4.21 -6.35 4.26
CA THR A 89 3.51 -5.06 4.27
C THR A 89 2.57 -4.95 3.09
N PHE A 90 1.35 -4.52 3.35
CA PHE A 90 0.36 -4.22 2.34
C PHE A 90 0.04 -2.73 2.37
N ILE A 91 0.41 -2.00 1.32
CA ILE A 91 0.10 -0.58 1.16
C ILE A 91 -1.14 -0.47 0.27
N ILE A 92 -2.09 0.36 0.65
CA ILE A 92 -3.36 0.52 -0.05
C ILE A 92 -3.64 2.01 -0.20
N ASP A 93 -3.78 2.48 -1.44
CA ASP A 93 -4.25 3.83 -1.77
C ASP A 93 -5.46 3.72 -2.72
N PRO A 94 -6.63 3.30 -2.21
CA PRO A 94 -7.77 2.96 -3.03
C PRO A 94 -8.50 4.21 -3.54
N PRO A 95 -9.34 4.07 -4.58
CA PRO A 95 -10.20 5.17 -5.03
C PRO A 95 -11.16 5.63 -3.92
N ARG A 96 -11.81 6.79 -4.11
CA ARG A 96 -12.71 7.42 -3.12
C ARG A 96 -13.79 6.51 -2.52
N LYS A 97 -14.20 5.45 -3.21
CA LYS A 97 -15.16 4.45 -2.72
C LYS A 97 -14.60 3.51 -1.65
N GLY A 98 -13.29 3.55 -1.41
CA GLY A 98 -12.57 2.64 -0.52
C GLY A 98 -12.32 1.28 -1.16
N CYS A 99 -11.89 0.31 -0.33
CA CYS A 99 -11.63 -1.06 -0.75
C CYS A 99 -12.92 -1.84 -1.02
N SER A 100 -12.86 -2.74 -2.01
CA SER A 100 -13.90 -3.75 -2.20
C SER A 100 -13.87 -4.77 -1.06
N GLU A 101 -15.00 -5.47 -0.89
CA GLU A 101 -15.09 -6.56 0.09
C GLU A 101 -14.09 -7.67 -0.18
N SER A 102 -13.81 -7.94 -1.46
CA SER A 102 -12.82 -8.93 -1.89
C SER A 102 -11.40 -8.54 -1.46
N VAL A 103 -11.00 -7.27 -1.59
CA VAL A 103 -9.68 -6.79 -1.14
C VAL A 103 -9.55 -6.89 0.38
N ILE A 104 -10.58 -6.48 1.14
CA ILE A 104 -10.59 -6.64 2.60
C ILE A 104 -10.41 -8.12 2.98
N LYS A 105 -11.16 -9.02 2.33
CA LYS A 105 -11.03 -10.46 2.56
C LYS A 105 -9.63 -10.98 2.27
N THR A 106 -9.02 -10.53 1.18
CA THR A 106 -7.64 -10.88 0.82
C THR A 106 -6.65 -10.43 1.89
N LEU A 107 -6.78 -9.22 2.42
CA LEU A 107 -5.96 -8.71 3.53
C LEU A 107 -6.09 -9.57 4.79
N LEU A 108 -7.33 -9.91 5.17
CA LEU A 108 -7.59 -10.74 6.34
C LEU A 108 -7.07 -12.18 6.19
N GLN A 109 -7.08 -12.71 4.96
CA GLN A 109 -6.54 -14.05 4.67
C GLN A 109 -5.02 -14.08 4.63
N SER A 110 -4.39 -13.04 4.06
CA SER A 110 -2.93 -12.95 3.95
C SER A 110 -2.24 -12.61 5.25
N GLN A 111 -2.96 -11.97 6.17
CA GLN A 111 -2.47 -11.57 7.47
C GLN A 111 -1.08 -10.89 7.44
N PRO A 112 -0.87 -9.83 6.61
CA PRO A 112 0.39 -9.11 6.62
C PRO A 112 0.67 -8.54 8.02
N GLU A 113 1.93 -8.45 8.40
CA GLU A 113 2.29 -7.88 9.71
C GLU A 113 1.94 -6.39 9.80
N GLN A 114 1.91 -5.71 8.63
CA GLN A 114 1.65 -4.29 8.50
C GLN A 114 0.67 -4.01 7.37
N ILE A 115 -0.28 -3.11 7.63
CA ILE A 115 -1.10 -2.48 6.58
C ILE A 115 -0.90 -0.97 6.68
N ILE A 116 -0.60 -0.33 5.55
CA ILE A 116 -0.55 1.12 5.43
C ILE A 116 -1.69 1.53 4.50
N TYR A 117 -2.65 2.26 5.04
CA TYR A 117 -3.83 2.71 4.29
C TYR A 117 -3.74 4.22 4.07
N VAL A 118 -3.66 4.65 2.83
CA VAL A 118 -3.77 6.04 2.42
C VAL A 118 -5.18 6.28 1.91
N SER A 119 -5.83 7.37 2.29
CA SER A 119 -7.20 7.66 1.88
C SER A 119 -7.47 9.15 1.75
N CYS A 120 -8.12 9.53 0.66
CA CYS A 120 -8.67 10.87 0.46
C CYS A 120 -10.12 11.02 0.98
N ASN A 121 -10.72 9.97 1.57
CA ASN A 121 -12.09 9.96 2.05
C ASN A 121 -12.21 9.35 3.45
N PRO A 122 -12.34 10.18 4.51
CA PRO A 122 -12.42 9.70 5.88
C PRO A 122 -13.58 8.74 6.16
N SER A 123 -14.72 8.90 5.48
CA SER A 123 -15.90 8.05 5.72
C SER A 123 -15.69 6.62 5.24
N THR A 124 -15.09 6.45 4.04
CA THR A 124 -14.78 5.12 3.51
C THR A 124 -13.59 4.50 4.24
N LEU A 125 -12.62 5.31 4.66
CA LEU A 125 -11.53 4.87 5.52
C LEU A 125 -12.07 4.27 6.83
N ALA A 126 -12.92 4.98 7.56
CA ALA A 126 -13.49 4.49 8.83
C ALA A 126 -14.21 3.15 8.64
N ARG A 127 -15.07 3.05 7.60
CA ARG A 127 -15.76 1.80 7.25
C ARG A 127 -14.79 0.64 7.00
N ASP A 128 -13.72 0.90 6.24
CA ASP A 128 -12.77 -0.15 5.87
C ASP A 128 -11.88 -0.56 7.06
N LEU A 129 -11.53 0.39 7.93
CA LEU A 129 -10.82 0.10 9.17
C LEU A 129 -11.63 -0.80 10.12
N GLU A 130 -12.94 -0.59 10.23
CA GLU A 130 -13.83 -1.45 11.00
C GLU A 130 -13.87 -2.90 10.50
N ARG A 131 -13.63 -3.11 9.20
CA ARG A 131 -13.60 -4.45 8.57
C ARG A 131 -12.26 -5.16 8.72
N LEU A 132 -11.19 -4.44 9.05
CA LEU A 132 -9.83 -5.01 9.23
C LEU A 132 -9.67 -5.59 10.65
N GLU A 133 -10.51 -6.59 10.97
CA GLU A 133 -10.43 -7.30 12.25
C GLU A 133 -9.05 -7.93 12.45
N GLY A 134 -8.54 -7.91 13.69
CA GLY A 134 -7.21 -8.42 14.00
C GLY A 134 -6.06 -7.43 13.77
N TYR A 135 -6.39 -6.20 13.38
CA TYR A 135 -5.43 -5.10 13.28
C TYR A 135 -5.76 -3.97 14.26
N LYS A 136 -4.72 -3.28 14.71
CA LYS A 136 -4.86 -2.06 15.53
C LYS A 136 -4.14 -0.90 14.87
N ILE A 137 -4.70 0.29 14.99
CA ILE A 137 -4.03 1.52 14.56
C ILE A 137 -2.81 1.72 15.44
N HIS A 138 -1.64 1.80 14.80
CA HIS A 138 -0.37 2.10 15.46
C HIS A 138 -0.02 3.58 15.36
N ASP A 139 -0.26 4.19 14.19
CA ASP A 139 -0.09 5.61 13.94
C ASP A 139 -1.10 6.11 12.89
N MET A 140 -1.42 7.39 12.93
CA MET A 140 -2.29 8.05 11.95
C MET A 140 -1.79 9.46 11.73
N ARG A 141 -1.70 9.87 10.46
CA ARG A 141 -1.31 11.22 10.05
C ARG A 141 -2.28 11.78 9.01
N VAL A 142 -2.62 13.03 9.20
CA VAL A 142 -3.37 13.81 8.22
C VAL A 142 -2.39 14.69 7.46
N ILE A 143 -2.47 14.65 6.13
CA ILE A 143 -1.55 15.36 5.24
C ILE A 143 -2.39 16.23 4.31
N ASP A 144 -2.21 17.53 4.40
CA ASP A 144 -2.82 18.49 3.49
C ASP A 144 -2.04 18.48 2.17
N MET A 145 -2.46 17.61 1.24
CA MET A 145 -1.81 17.44 -0.06
C MET A 145 -2.05 18.63 -1.00
N PHE A 146 -3.19 19.30 -0.85
CA PHE A 146 -3.63 20.38 -1.70
C PHE A 146 -4.12 21.56 -0.85
N PRO A 147 -3.20 22.38 -0.30
CA PRO A 147 -3.55 23.55 0.50
C PRO A 147 -4.60 24.42 -0.21
N GLN A 148 -5.60 24.89 0.53
CA GLN A 148 -6.76 25.66 0.03
C GLN A 148 -7.83 24.85 -0.73
N THR A 149 -7.79 23.51 -0.69
CA THR A 149 -8.86 22.64 -1.15
C THR A 149 -9.45 21.83 0.01
N GLN A 150 -10.57 21.15 -0.22
CA GLN A 150 -11.17 20.24 0.77
C GLN A 150 -10.53 18.83 0.74
N HIS A 151 -9.43 18.65 0.00
CA HIS A 151 -8.79 17.36 -0.18
C HIS A 151 -7.69 17.15 0.88
N ILE A 152 -8.00 16.29 1.83
CA ILE A 152 -7.10 15.84 2.88
C ILE A 152 -6.78 14.38 2.63
N GLU A 153 -5.49 14.03 2.66
CA GLU A 153 -5.05 12.65 2.68
C GLU A 153 -4.84 12.20 4.12
N THR A 154 -5.36 11.03 4.45
CA THR A 154 -5.13 10.41 5.76
C THR A 154 -4.35 9.13 5.56
N ALA A 155 -3.16 9.07 6.12
CA ALA A 155 -2.36 7.86 6.16
C ALA A 155 -2.52 7.18 7.51
N VAL A 156 -2.82 5.89 7.50
CA VAL A 156 -3.01 5.07 8.71
C VAL A 156 -2.08 3.87 8.66
N TYR A 157 -1.32 3.70 9.73
CA TYR A 157 -0.47 2.55 9.94
C TYR A 157 -1.13 1.58 10.90
N LEU A 158 -1.36 0.36 10.44
CA LEU A 158 -1.98 -0.73 11.18
C LEU A 158 -0.97 -1.84 11.42
N LYS A 159 -0.96 -2.36 12.63
CA LYS A 159 -0.21 -3.57 12.99
C LYS A 159 -1.14 -4.71 13.32
N GLN A 160 -0.75 -5.91 12.89
CA GLN A 160 -1.44 -7.14 13.29
C GLN A 160 -1.40 -7.31 14.81
N ILE A 161 -2.53 -7.63 15.40
CA ILE A 161 -2.61 -8.03 16.81
C ILE A 161 -2.11 -9.47 16.88
N LYS A 162 -0.88 -9.67 17.35
CA LYS A 162 -0.39 -11.03 17.64
C LYS A 162 -1.20 -11.59 18.81
N SER A 163 -1.81 -12.77 18.61
CA SER A 163 -2.36 -13.53 19.75
C SER A 163 -1.21 -13.74 20.72
N ALA A 164 -1.44 -13.44 22.00
CA ALA A 164 -0.47 -13.79 23.03
C ALA A 164 -0.21 -15.30 22.91
N GLU A 165 1.05 -15.67 22.70
CA GLU A 165 1.47 -17.06 22.81
C GLU A 165 1.14 -17.52 24.23
N ASN A 166 0.18 -18.45 24.35
CA ASN A 166 -0.11 -19.14 25.59
C ASN A 166 0.94 -20.23 25.84
#